data_1d5b81ff9b211c030c4161f5af83d9d4
#
_entry.id   1d5b81ff9b211c030c4161f5af83d9d4
#
_cell.length_a   1.000
_cell.length_b   1.000
_cell.length_c   1.000
_cell.angle_alpha   90.00
_cell.angle_beta   90.00
_cell.angle_gamma   90.00
#
_symmetry.space_group_name_H-M   'P 1'
#
loop_
_entity.id
_entity.type
_entity.pdbx_description
1 polymer ?
#
loop_
_entity_poly.entity_id
_entity_poly.type
_entity_poly.pdbx_seq_one_letter_code
_entity_poly.pdbx_strand_id
1 'polypeptide(L)'
;QLNYYLYGFSYEAGRNFYSGDLFNEHGDFIGHLGENSNKQFEIADSVYPINLIEDAYVFLEDFNQFALSNGATVFYEAQAHRQTNCERTGKKHLDRFFNRLKTKTTIPLLTNLDQLCLPDDYFYDTPYHLNAAGRRIRTERLIESLKIALGLE
;
A
#
# COMPACT_ATOMS: atom_id res chain seq x y z
N GLN A 1 -20.85 -3.84 -24.98
CA GLN A 1 -20.47 -2.56 -24.36
C GLN A 1 -20.41 -2.78 -22.85
N LEU A 2 -19.23 -3.04 -22.30
CA LEU A 2 -19.00 -3.07 -20.85
C LEU A 2 -18.77 -1.62 -20.38
N ASN A 3 -19.79 -1.04 -19.74
CA ASN A 3 -19.63 0.23 -19.04
C ASN A 3 -18.85 -0.02 -17.75
N TYR A 4 -17.57 0.32 -17.76
CA TYR A 4 -16.80 0.44 -16.53
C TYR A 4 -17.23 1.71 -15.80
N TYR A 5 -18.01 1.55 -14.75
CA TYR A 5 -18.17 2.60 -13.74
C TYR A 5 -16.89 2.68 -12.90
N LEU A 6 -15.96 3.50 -13.35
CA LEU A 6 -14.87 3.96 -12.49
C LEU A 6 -15.43 5.07 -11.61
N TYR A 7 -15.48 4.83 -10.33
CA TYR A 7 -15.93 5.77 -9.31
C TYR A 7 -15.15 7.09 -9.42
N GLY A 8 -15.86 8.18 -9.70
CA GLY A 8 -15.47 9.53 -9.30
C GLY A 8 -14.34 10.22 -10.05
N PHE A 9 -13.84 9.69 -11.17
CA PHE A 9 -12.89 10.43 -12.00
C PHE A 9 -13.63 11.33 -12.97
N SER A 10 -13.73 12.63 -12.64
CA SER A 10 -14.03 13.64 -13.65
C SER A 10 -12.84 13.69 -14.61
N TYR A 11 -13.03 13.16 -15.79
CA TYR A 11 -12.12 13.28 -16.92
C TYR A 11 -12.07 14.77 -17.31
N GLU A 12 -11.08 15.51 -16.85
CA GLU A 12 -10.73 16.74 -17.52
C GLU A 12 -10.17 16.35 -18.89
N ALA A 13 -10.97 16.63 -19.93
CA ALA A 13 -10.63 16.37 -21.29
C ALA A 13 -9.30 17.06 -21.64
N GLY A 14 -8.22 16.30 -21.81
CA GLY A 14 -6.96 16.82 -22.29
C GLY A 14 -5.68 16.09 -21.88
N ARG A 15 -5.64 15.35 -20.78
CA ARG A 15 -4.49 14.52 -20.43
C ARG A 15 -4.86 13.04 -20.48
N ASN A 16 -4.23 12.33 -21.39
CA ASN A 16 -4.31 10.89 -21.43
C ASN A 16 -3.45 10.35 -20.26
N PHE A 17 -4.08 10.05 -19.12
CA PHE A 17 -3.42 9.61 -17.88
C PHE A 17 -2.53 8.37 -18.04
N TYR A 18 -2.62 7.69 -19.19
CA TYR A 18 -1.83 6.51 -19.52
C TYR A 18 -1.08 6.69 -20.87
N SER A 19 -0.69 7.92 -21.20
CA SER A 19 0.19 8.12 -22.35
C SER A 19 1.58 7.55 -22.06
N GLY A 20 2.24 7.01 -23.05
CA GLY A 20 3.53 6.31 -22.88
C GLY A 20 4.66 7.17 -22.33
N ASP A 21 4.55 8.50 -22.46
CA ASP A 21 5.46 9.51 -21.92
C ASP A 21 5.36 9.68 -20.38
N LEU A 22 4.33 9.11 -19.77
CA LEU A 22 4.15 9.11 -18.30
C LEU A 22 4.77 7.87 -17.62
N PHE A 23 5.39 6.98 -18.39
CA PHE A 23 6.10 5.81 -17.88
C PHE A 23 7.60 5.96 -18.11
N ASN A 24 8.40 5.49 -17.15
CA ASN A 24 9.84 5.38 -17.33
C ASN A 24 10.23 4.13 -18.13
N GLU A 25 11.54 3.95 -18.41
CA GLU A 25 12.08 2.80 -19.12
C GLU A 25 11.85 1.44 -18.45
N HIS A 26 11.50 1.44 -17.15
CA HIS A 26 11.17 0.25 -16.37
C HIS A 26 9.66 -0.03 -16.32
N GLY A 27 8.84 0.81 -16.95
CA GLY A 27 7.38 0.68 -16.94
C GLY A 27 6.70 1.27 -15.70
N ASP A 28 7.43 2.02 -14.84
CA ASP A 28 6.83 2.70 -13.70
C ASP A 28 6.10 3.95 -14.15
N PHE A 29 4.88 4.14 -13.64
CA PHE A 29 4.14 5.38 -13.84
C PHE A 29 4.78 6.51 -13.03
N ILE A 30 5.31 7.52 -13.72
CA ILE A 30 6.04 8.65 -13.13
C ILE A 30 5.34 10.00 -13.30
N GLY A 31 4.26 10.05 -14.06
CA GLY A 31 3.56 11.30 -14.42
C GLY A 31 3.01 12.08 -13.23
N HIS A 32 2.85 11.46 -12.07
CA HIS A 32 2.35 12.08 -10.84
C HIS A 32 3.45 12.58 -9.90
N LEU A 33 4.73 12.26 -10.16
CA LEU A 33 5.80 12.45 -9.18
C LEU A 33 6.15 13.92 -8.92
N GLY A 34 5.91 14.80 -9.90
CA GLY A 34 6.16 16.24 -9.79
C GLY A 34 4.95 17.04 -9.30
N GLU A 35 3.81 16.41 -9.09
CA GLU A 35 2.58 17.10 -8.75
C GLU A 35 2.25 16.99 -7.27
N ASN A 36 1.96 18.14 -6.65
CA ASN A 36 1.35 18.17 -5.32
C ASN A 36 -0.16 18.14 -5.48
N SER A 37 -0.79 17.12 -4.92
CA SER A 37 -2.24 17.05 -4.93
C SER A 37 -2.83 17.96 -3.87
N ASN A 38 -3.56 18.99 -4.31
CA ASN A 38 -4.47 19.77 -3.46
C ASN A 38 -5.91 19.23 -3.52
N LYS A 39 -6.12 18.05 -4.11
CA LYS A 39 -7.47 17.48 -4.24
C LYS A 39 -7.95 16.99 -2.87
N GLN A 40 -9.10 17.52 -2.45
CA GLN A 40 -9.85 16.91 -1.35
C GLN A 40 -10.43 15.60 -1.87
N PHE A 41 -9.92 14.48 -1.35
CA PHE A 41 -10.45 13.17 -1.69
C PHE A 41 -11.55 12.81 -0.72
N GLU A 42 -12.60 12.17 -1.24
CA GLU A 42 -13.52 11.44 -0.39
C GLU A 42 -12.70 10.40 0.39
N ILE A 43 -12.75 10.53 1.69
CA ILE A 43 -11.96 9.68 2.59
C ILE A 43 -12.72 8.36 2.69
N ALA A 44 -12.12 7.28 2.27
CA ALA A 44 -12.65 5.95 2.52
C ALA A 44 -12.89 5.74 4.02
N ASP A 45 -14.01 5.11 4.37
CA ASP A 45 -14.43 4.96 5.77
C ASP A 45 -13.46 4.11 6.60
N SER A 46 -12.65 3.27 5.97
CA SER A 46 -11.63 2.47 6.66
C SER A 46 -10.42 2.21 5.78
N VAL A 47 -9.26 2.07 6.40
CA VAL A 47 -7.98 1.73 5.73
C VAL A 47 -7.97 0.27 5.28
N TYR A 48 -8.45 -0.63 6.14
CA TYR A 48 -8.49 -2.07 5.86
C TYR A 48 -9.89 -2.63 6.12
N PRO A 49 -10.35 -3.56 5.30
CA PRO A 49 -11.56 -4.29 5.59
C PRO A 49 -11.36 -5.07 6.90
N ILE A 50 -12.21 -4.80 7.88
CA ILE A 50 -12.18 -5.43 9.21
C ILE A 50 -12.44 -6.93 9.13
N ASN A 51 -13.05 -7.37 8.03
CA ASN A 51 -13.40 -8.76 7.75
C ASN A 51 -12.64 -9.25 6.52
N LEU A 52 -11.34 -9.48 6.65
CA LEU A 52 -10.70 -10.40 5.71
C LEU A 52 -11.37 -11.76 5.89
N ILE A 53 -11.80 -12.34 4.78
CA ILE A 53 -12.37 -13.67 4.70
C ILE A 53 -11.31 -14.64 5.25
N GLU A 54 -11.67 -15.55 6.15
CA GLU A 54 -10.70 -16.50 6.74
C GLU A 54 -9.89 -17.24 5.65
N ASP A 55 -10.52 -17.54 4.52
CA ASP A 55 -9.87 -18.15 3.35
C ASP A 55 -8.68 -17.36 2.82
N ALA A 56 -8.66 -16.03 2.98
CA ALA A 56 -7.53 -15.22 2.54
C ALA A 56 -6.26 -15.50 3.36
N TYR A 57 -6.39 -15.76 4.65
CA TYR A 57 -5.24 -16.13 5.48
C TYR A 57 -4.73 -17.55 5.16
N VAL A 58 -5.64 -18.48 4.88
CA VAL A 58 -5.28 -19.81 4.42
C VAL A 58 -4.51 -19.72 3.11
N PHE A 59 -5.02 -18.97 2.14
CA PHE A 59 -4.34 -18.77 0.87
C PHE A 59 -2.95 -18.13 1.01
N LEU A 60 -2.81 -17.13 1.88
CA LEU A 60 -1.52 -16.49 2.15
C LEU A 60 -0.53 -17.45 2.78
N GLU A 61 -0.99 -18.27 3.73
CA GLU A 61 -0.13 -19.25 4.38
C GLU A 61 0.27 -20.39 3.42
N ASP A 62 -0.66 -20.90 2.62
CA ASP A 62 -0.37 -21.92 1.59
C ASP A 62 0.66 -21.39 0.58
N PHE A 63 0.52 -20.15 0.14
CA PHE A 63 1.50 -19.49 -0.71
C PHE A 63 2.87 -19.37 -0.05
N ASN A 64 2.90 -19.01 1.23
CA ASN A 64 4.14 -18.93 2.00
C ASN A 64 4.85 -20.30 2.09
N GLN A 65 4.11 -21.35 2.41
CA GLN A 65 4.65 -22.71 2.49
C GLN A 65 5.15 -23.20 1.12
N PHE A 66 4.42 -22.88 0.05
CA PHE A 66 4.88 -23.17 -1.31
C PHE A 66 6.20 -22.45 -1.64
N ALA A 67 6.30 -21.15 -1.33
CA ALA A 67 7.50 -20.37 -1.57
C ALA A 67 8.71 -20.92 -0.78
N LEU A 68 8.51 -21.20 0.52
CA LEU A 68 9.55 -21.77 1.38
C LEU A 68 10.04 -23.12 0.86
N SER A 69 9.13 -24.00 0.40
CA SER A 69 9.50 -25.31 -0.16
C SER A 69 10.31 -25.20 -1.47
N ASN A 70 10.25 -24.03 -2.14
CA ASN A 70 11.02 -23.72 -3.34
C ASN A 70 12.22 -22.79 -3.06
N GLY A 71 12.63 -22.64 -1.80
CA GLY A 71 13.81 -21.87 -1.42
C GLY A 71 13.64 -20.35 -1.46
N ALA A 72 12.40 -19.85 -1.48
CA ALA A 72 12.08 -18.43 -1.44
C ALA A 72 11.52 -18.02 -0.07
N THR A 73 11.86 -16.82 0.38
CA THR A 73 11.29 -16.22 1.60
C THR A 73 10.25 -15.17 1.22
N VAL A 74 9.07 -15.25 1.83
CA VAL A 74 7.98 -14.29 1.66
C VAL A 74 7.97 -13.34 2.84
N PHE A 75 7.80 -12.05 2.56
CA PHE A 75 7.56 -11.02 3.56
C PHE A 75 6.24 -10.32 3.26
N TYR A 76 5.53 -9.93 4.30
CA TYR A 76 4.33 -9.10 4.14
C TYR A 76 4.69 -7.63 4.44
N GLU A 77 4.38 -6.77 3.48
CA GLU A 77 4.55 -5.34 3.59
C GLU A 77 3.20 -4.65 3.42
N ALA A 78 2.75 -3.94 4.44
CA ALA A 78 1.50 -3.22 4.37
C ALA A 78 1.67 -1.91 3.58
N GLN A 79 0.69 -1.60 2.76
CA GLN A 79 0.64 -0.36 1.99
C GLN A 79 0.54 0.85 2.92
N ALA A 80 1.28 1.92 2.60
CA ALA A 80 1.16 3.18 3.32
C ALA A 80 -0.21 3.84 3.11
N HIS A 81 -0.73 4.47 4.15
CA HIS A 81 -1.99 5.18 4.14
C HIS A 81 -1.84 6.59 4.71
N ARG A 82 -2.75 7.47 4.35
CA ARG A 82 -2.83 8.82 4.90
C ARG A 82 -3.04 8.77 6.41
N GLN A 83 -2.41 9.70 7.11
CA GLN A 83 -2.57 9.87 8.55
C GLN A 83 -4.05 10.03 8.94
N THR A 84 -4.79 10.88 8.21
CA THR A 84 -6.23 11.08 8.46
C THR A 84 -7.07 9.81 8.29
N ASN A 85 -6.73 8.92 7.34
CA ASN A 85 -7.40 7.63 7.18
C ASN A 85 -7.08 6.67 8.34
N CYS A 86 -5.83 6.66 8.80
CA CYS A 86 -5.41 5.86 9.94
C CYS A 86 -6.14 6.28 11.22
N GLU A 87 -6.24 7.59 11.47
CA GLU A 87 -6.96 8.15 12.62
C GLU A 87 -8.44 7.79 12.62
N ARG A 88 -9.09 7.87 11.44
CA ARG A 88 -10.48 7.42 11.26
C ARG A 88 -10.68 5.95 11.54
N THR A 89 -9.80 5.11 10.99
CA THR A 89 -9.83 3.66 11.23
C THR A 89 -9.63 3.35 12.71
N GLY A 90 -8.80 4.12 13.37
CA GLY A 90 -8.45 3.99 14.77
C GLY A 90 -7.45 2.86 15.05
N LYS A 91 -6.52 3.16 15.95
CA LYS A 91 -5.41 2.26 16.31
C LYS A 91 -5.88 0.84 16.66
N LYS A 92 -6.97 0.70 17.39
CA LYS A 92 -7.52 -0.61 17.81
C LYS A 92 -7.88 -1.51 16.62
N HIS A 93 -8.37 -0.93 15.52
CA HIS A 93 -8.73 -1.69 14.32
C HIS A 93 -7.49 -2.10 13.55
N LEU A 94 -6.51 -1.21 13.43
CA LEU A 94 -5.22 -1.51 12.81
C LEU A 94 -4.48 -2.59 13.59
N ASP A 95 -4.38 -2.47 14.90
CA ASP A 95 -3.78 -3.50 15.78
C ASP A 95 -4.46 -4.86 15.59
N ARG A 96 -5.80 -4.89 15.50
CA ARG A 96 -6.54 -6.13 15.28
C ARG A 96 -6.19 -6.77 13.95
N PHE A 97 -6.10 -5.98 12.88
CA PHE A 97 -5.71 -6.48 11.56
C PHE A 97 -4.31 -7.14 11.60
N PHE A 98 -3.32 -6.42 12.11
CA PHE A 98 -1.94 -6.94 12.19
C PHE A 98 -1.81 -8.14 13.13
N ASN A 99 -2.52 -8.13 14.26
CA ASN A 99 -2.53 -9.27 15.17
C ASN A 99 -3.16 -10.51 14.52
N ARG A 100 -4.24 -10.35 13.77
CA ARG A 100 -4.83 -11.48 13.02
C ARG A 100 -3.86 -12.01 11.98
N LEU A 101 -3.22 -11.16 11.20
CA LEU A 101 -2.22 -11.59 10.22
C LEU A 101 -1.09 -12.38 10.88
N LYS A 102 -0.52 -11.87 11.97
CA LYS A 102 0.52 -12.55 12.77
C LYS A 102 0.10 -13.89 13.36
N THR A 103 -1.18 -14.04 13.73
CA THR A 103 -1.69 -15.28 14.35
C THR A 103 -2.19 -16.28 13.34
N LYS A 104 -2.52 -15.86 12.12
CA LYS A 104 -3.10 -16.70 11.07
C LYS A 104 -2.09 -17.09 9.99
N THR A 105 -0.94 -16.43 9.94
CA THR A 105 0.14 -16.74 8.99
C THR A 105 1.48 -16.79 9.69
N THR A 106 2.44 -17.48 9.09
CA THR A 106 3.84 -17.51 9.52
C THR A 106 4.70 -16.51 8.73
N ILE A 107 4.08 -15.68 7.87
CA ILE A 107 4.77 -14.68 7.05
C ILE A 107 5.30 -13.55 7.94
N PRO A 108 6.61 -13.25 7.92
CA PRO A 108 7.16 -12.11 8.65
C PRO A 108 6.59 -10.79 8.15
N LEU A 109 6.20 -9.90 9.07
CA LEU A 109 5.75 -8.56 8.75
C LEU A 109 6.92 -7.59 8.75
N LEU A 110 7.12 -6.86 7.65
CA LEU A 110 8.12 -5.80 7.55
C LEU A 110 7.59 -4.46 8.10
N THR A 111 6.28 -4.21 7.97
CA THR A 111 5.67 -2.96 8.41
C THR A 111 5.21 -3.05 9.85
N ASN A 112 5.50 -2.02 10.63
CA ASN A 112 4.83 -1.75 11.89
C ASN A 112 3.80 -0.62 11.75
N LEU A 113 2.96 -0.42 12.77
CA LEU A 113 1.91 0.60 12.73
C LEU A 113 2.45 2.03 12.60
N ASP A 114 3.60 2.31 13.20
CA ASP A 114 4.19 3.65 13.20
C ASP A 114 4.74 4.03 11.80
N GLN A 115 5.01 3.02 10.96
CA GLN A 115 5.48 3.20 9.59
C GLN A 115 4.36 3.22 8.56
N LEU A 116 3.18 2.69 8.92
CA LEU A 116 2.03 2.55 8.04
C LEU A 116 1.43 3.91 7.64
N CYS A 117 1.28 4.80 8.62
CA CYS A 117 0.58 6.06 8.47
C CYS A 117 1.57 7.17 8.17
N LEU A 118 1.38 7.84 7.04
CA LEU A 118 2.21 8.96 6.61
C LEU A 118 1.40 10.26 6.59
N PRO A 119 2.03 11.42 6.81
CA PRO A 119 1.39 12.72 6.63
C PRO A 119 0.67 12.82 5.28
N ASP A 120 -0.45 13.51 5.26
CA ASP A 120 -1.34 13.57 4.09
C ASP A 120 -0.71 14.23 2.86
N ASP A 121 0.25 15.13 3.06
CA ASP A 121 1.00 15.81 2.01
C ASP A 121 1.97 14.89 1.24
N TYR A 122 2.17 13.66 1.71
CA TYR A 122 2.94 12.64 0.98
C TYR A 122 2.13 11.83 -0.04
N PHE A 123 0.84 12.19 -0.21
CA PHE A 123 -0.03 11.50 -1.16
C PHE A 123 -0.42 12.39 -2.32
N TYR A 124 -0.68 11.77 -3.47
CA TYR A 124 -1.01 12.47 -4.71
C TYR A 124 -2.53 12.60 -4.90
N ASP A 125 -3.22 11.55 -5.32
CA ASP A 125 -4.61 11.59 -5.77
C ASP A 125 -5.55 10.61 -5.06
N THR A 126 -5.00 9.71 -4.26
CA THR A 126 -5.77 8.73 -3.49
C THR A 126 -5.19 8.58 -2.07
N PRO A 127 -5.91 7.92 -1.16
CA PRO A 127 -5.40 7.67 0.19
C PRO A 127 -4.15 6.78 0.25
N TYR A 128 -3.71 6.22 -0.87
CA TYR A 128 -2.63 5.24 -0.95
C TYR A 128 -1.66 5.47 -2.12
N HIS A 129 -1.90 6.45 -3.01
CA HIS A 129 -0.94 6.81 -4.04
C HIS A 129 0.03 7.86 -3.50
N LEU A 130 1.26 7.46 -3.29
CA LEU A 130 2.30 8.35 -2.79
C LEU A 130 2.82 9.26 -3.90
N ASN A 131 3.09 10.54 -3.56
CA ASN A 131 3.87 11.43 -4.41
C ASN A 131 5.38 11.09 -4.31
N ALA A 132 6.25 11.87 -4.99
CA ALA A 132 7.69 11.61 -5.01
C ALA A 132 8.32 11.57 -3.62
N ALA A 133 7.94 12.47 -2.72
CA ALA A 133 8.47 12.53 -1.35
C ALA A 133 8.01 11.33 -0.51
N GLY A 134 6.72 11.01 -0.57
CA GLY A 134 6.14 9.86 0.11
C GLY A 134 6.74 8.53 -0.38
N ARG A 135 6.92 8.38 -1.69
CA ARG A 135 7.55 7.21 -2.29
C ARG A 135 8.98 7.01 -1.77
N ARG A 136 9.78 8.09 -1.72
CA ARG A 136 11.15 8.02 -1.24
C ARG A 136 11.20 7.52 0.21
N ILE A 137 10.46 8.16 1.11
CA ILE A 137 10.41 7.78 2.53
C ILE A 137 9.94 6.33 2.69
N ARG A 138 8.93 5.92 1.93
CA ARG A 138 8.43 4.56 1.98
C ARG A 138 9.48 3.54 1.54
N THR A 139 10.21 3.84 0.46
CA THR A 139 11.28 2.98 -0.06
C THR A 139 12.44 2.87 0.93
N GLU A 140 12.87 3.98 1.53
CA GLU A 140 13.92 4.00 2.54
C GLU A 140 13.55 3.13 3.75
N ARG A 141 12.33 3.26 4.25
CA ARG A 141 11.82 2.43 5.36
C ARG A 141 11.74 0.94 5.00
N LEU A 142 11.31 0.63 3.78
CA LEU A 142 11.24 -0.76 3.30
C LEU A 142 12.64 -1.38 3.21
N ILE A 143 13.62 -0.65 2.66
CA ILE A 143 15.01 -1.10 2.59
C ILE A 143 15.55 -1.41 3.99
N GLU A 144 15.33 -0.51 4.95
CA GLU A 144 15.76 -0.70 6.33
C GLU A 144 15.12 -1.93 6.98
N SER A 145 13.80 -2.06 6.83
CA SER A 145 13.07 -3.22 7.33
C SER A 145 13.55 -4.54 6.71
N LEU A 146 13.87 -4.54 5.42
CA LEU A 146 14.42 -5.71 4.73
C LEU A 146 15.82 -6.05 5.22
N LYS A 147 16.70 -5.05 5.41
CA LYS A 147 18.03 -5.28 5.96
C LYS A 147 17.96 -5.96 7.33
N ILE A 148 17.13 -5.43 8.22
CA ILE A 148 16.89 -6.03 9.54
C ILE A 148 16.38 -7.46 9.42
N ALA A 149 15.35 -7.68 8.59
CA ALA A 149 14.73 -9.00 8.43
C ALA A 149 15.69 -10.05 7.81
N LEU A 150 16.64 -9.61 6.99
CA LEU A 150 17.63 -10.46 6.33
C LEU A 150 18.98 -10.54 7.09
N GLY A 151 19.12 -9.83 8.20
CA GLY A 151 20.39 -9.76 8.95
C GLY A 151 21.52 -9.08 8.17
N LEU A 152 21.19 -8.13 7.31
CA LEU A 152 22.13 -7.34 6.51
C LEU A 152 22.36 -6.01 7.25
N GLU A 153 23.44 -5.88 7.98
CA GLU A 153 23.89 -4.63 8.60
C GLU A 153 24.70 -3.77 7.61
#